data_3d35d43ad5091ed9492e2ee67edfa9db
#
_entry.id   3d35d43ad5091ed9492e2ee67edfa9db
#
_cell.length_a   1.000
_cell.length_b   1.000
_cell.length_c   1.000
_cell.angle_alpha   90.00
_cell.angle_beta   90.00
_cell.angle_gamma   90.00
#
_symmetry.space_group_name_H-M   'P 1'
#
loop_
_entity.id
_entity.type
_entity.pdbx_description
1 polymer ?
#
loop_
_entity_poly.entity_id
_entity_poly.type
_entity_poly.pdbx_seq_one_letter_code
_entity_poly.pdbx_strand_id
1 'polypeptide(L)'
;MKPPIKPNRTAEQRAEERATRRQHATNPVRRRPEGAINRQSFAAILSLLARFKAIREGQGLTLAEVATRMGIDPPALCRLETGKVLNPTLATLHKWAEALGRKLEVDLS
;
A
#
# COMPACT_ATOMS: atom_id res chain seq x y z
N MET A 1 0.14 12.75 41.80
CA MET A 1 0.23 12.62 41.13
C MET A 1 0.38 11.94 40.25
N LYS A 2 0.42 11.88 39.72
CA LYS A 2 0.49 11.30 38.97
C LYS A 2 1.10 11.30 38.16
N PRO A 3 1.35 10.87 37.83
CA PRO A 3 2.02 10.66 37.01
C PRO A 3 1.78 10.60 35.93
N PRO A 4 2.05 10.87 35.49
CA PRO A 4 1.81 10.81 34.57
C PRO A 4 2.01 10.42 33.72
N ILE A 5 2.20 10.48 33.65
CA ILE A 5 2.40 10.16 32.99
C ILE A 5 2.54 9.68 32.28
N LYS A 6 2.66 9.85 32.18
CA LYS A 6 2.74 9.07 31.45
C LYS A 6 2.65 9.37 30.16
N PRO A 7 3.43 8.95 29.25
CA PRO A 7 3.13 9.05 27.88
C PRO A 7 1.83 8.37 27.58
N ASN A 8 1.33 7.68 28.57
CA ASN A 8 0.11 6.93 28.40
C ASN A 8 -1.09 7.83 28.40
N ARG A 9 -2.04 7.48 27.59
CA ARG A 9 -3.28 8.22 27.59
C ARG A 9 -4.07 7.94 28.84
N THR A 10 -4.85 8.92 29.23
CA THR A 10 -5.75 8.73 30.37
C THR A 10 -6.87 7.80 29.97
N ALA A 11 -7.58 7.30 30.97
CA ALA A 11 -8.75 6.47 30.71
C ALA A 11 -9.79 7.21 29.89
N GLU A 12 -9.92 8.51 30.16
CA GLU A 12 -10.87 9.33 29.40
C GLU A 12 -10.49 9.42 27.94
N GLN A 13 -9.22 9.63 27.67
CA GLN A 13 -8.77 9.71 26.28
C GLN A 13 -8.99 8.41 25.56
N ARG A 14 -8.75 7.30 26.22
CA ARG A 14 -8.97 6.00 25.60
C ARG A 14 -10.45 5.75 25.34
N ALA A 15 -11.30 6.19 26.26
CA ALA A 15 -12.73 6.04 26.06
C ALA A 15 -13.21 6.87 24.87
N GLU A 16 -12.68 8.07 24.72
CA GLU A 16 -13.04 8.91 23.59
C GLU A 16 -12.59 8.29 22.28
N GLU A 17 -11.41 7.73 22.26
CA GLU A 17 -10.93 7.08 21.06
C GLU A 17 -11.78 5.88 20.69
N ARG A 18 -12.20 5.11 21.68
CA ARG A 18 -13.07 3.98 21.39
C ARG A 18 -14.43 4.42 20.89
N ALA A 19 -14.96 5.49 21.46
CA ALA A 19 -16.23 6.02 21.00
C ALA A 19 -16.14 6.50 19.56
N THR A 20 -15.04 7.18 19.21
CA THR A 20 -14.83 7.65 17.86
C THR A 20 -14.77 6.49 16.88
N ARG A 21 -14.03 5.44 17.24
CA ARG A 21 -13.96 4.28 16.39
C ARG A 21 -15.32 3.62 16.19
N ARG A 22 -16.10 3.58 17.25
CA ARG A 22 -17.43 2.99 17.17
C ARG A 22 -18.31 3.79 16.22
N GLN A 23 -18.23 5.10 16.30
CA GLN A 23 -19.00 5.94 15.39
C GLN A 23 -18.62 5.68 13.95
N HIS A 24 -17.34 5.58 13.68
CA HIS A 24 -16.90 5.28 12.34
C HIS A 24 -17.37 3.90 11.90
N ALA A 25 -17.33 2.93 12.80
CA ALA A 25 -17.70 1.57 12.46
C ALA A 25 -19.19 1.44 12.18
N THR A 26 -20.02 2.26 12.81
CA THR A 26 -21.47 2.13 12.65
C THR A 26 -22.04 3.01 11.56
N ASN A 27 -21.26 3.90 11.01
CA ASN A 27 -21.76 4.77 9.97
C ASN A 27 -21.80 4.01 8.65
N PRO A 28 -22.97 3.66 8.12
CA PRO A 28 -23.07 2.81 6.95
C PRO A 28 -22.70 3.53 5.67
N VAL A 29 -22.66 4.84 5.70
CA VAL A 29 -22.51 5.62 4.50
C VAL A 29 -21.22 5.34 3.82
N ARG A 30 -20.20 5.15 4.56
CA ARG A 30 -19.02 5.00 3.99
C ARG A 30 -18.32 3.86 4.28
N ARG A 31 -18.94 3.04 4.79
CA ARG A 31 -18.16 2.12 5.29
C ARG A 31 -17.72 1.13 4.34
N ARG A 32 -16.54 1.14 4.00
CA ARG A 32 -15.86 0.05 3.41
C ARG A 32 -14.92 -0.49 4.44
N PRO A 33 -14.65 -1.80 4.44
CA PRO A 33 -13.62 -2.35 5.31
C PRO A 33 -12.33 -1.64 5.02
N GLU A 34 -11.53 -1.48 6.06
CA GLU A 34 -10.23 -0.87 5.90
C GLU A 34 -9.42 -1.65 4.88
N GLY A 35 -8.80 -0.97 3.95
CA GLY A 35 -8.03 -1.61 2.91
C GLY A 35 -8.83 -1.97 1.68
N ALA A 36 -10.15 -1.87 1.75
CA ALA A 36 -10.98 -2.17 0.58
C ALA A 36 -10.89 -1.03 -0.40
N ILE A 37 -10.91 -1.38 -1.68
CA ILE A 37 -10.88 -0.39 -2.75
C ILE A 37 -12.05 -0.67 -3.66
N ASN A 38 -12.52 0.35 -4.36
CA ASN A 38 -13.61 0.16 -5.28
C ASN A 38 -13.10 -0.49 -6.56
N ARG A 39 -14.03 -0.85 -7.42
CA ARG A 39 -13.70 -1.59 -8.63
C ARG A 39 -12.78 -0.81 -9.55
N GLN A 40 -13.01 0.49 -9.66
CA GLN A 40 -12.20 1.32 -10.53
C GLN A 40 -10.77 1.43 -10.03
N SER A 41 -10.61 1.62 -8.72
CA SER A 41 -9.27 1.69 -8.13
C SER A 41 -8.54 0.37 -8.28
N PHE A 42 -9.26 -0.73 -8.09
CA PHE A 42 -8.67 -2.05 -8.23
C PHE A 42 -8.18 -2.26 -9.67
N ALA A 43 -9.01 -1.91 -10.66
CA ALA A 43 -8.63 -2.05 -12.05
C ALA A 43 -7.43 -1.18 -12.40
N ALA A 44 -7.39 0.03 -11.86
CA ALA A 44 -6.25 0.92 -12.11
C ALA A 44 -4.96 0.35 -11.56
N ILE A 45 -5.02 -0.23 -10.36
CA ILE A 45 -3.86 -0.85 -9.75
C ILE A 45 -3.39 -2.04 -10.57
N LEU A 46 -4.31 -2.91 -10.95
CA LEU A 46 -3.95 -4.08 -11.75
C LEU A 46 -3.34 -3.68 -13.08
N SER A 47 -3.88 -2.64 -13.69
CA SER A 47 -3.34 -2.13 -14.95
C SER A 47 -1.90 -1.65 -14.77
N LEU A 48 -1.63 -0.93 -13.69
CA LEU A 48 -0.30 -0.45 -13.39
C LEU A 48 0.66 -1.61 -13.16
N LEU A 49 0.23 -2.60 -12.37
CA LEU A 49 1.08 -3.75 -12.10
C LEU A 49 1.40 -4.52 -13.37
N ALA A 50 0.43 -4.63 -14.28
CA ALA A 50 0.64 -5.29 -15.55
C ALA A 50 1.68 -4.54 -16.38
N ARG A 51 1.70 -3.22 -16.31
CA ARG A 51 2.70 -2.43 -17.02
C ARG A 51 4.09 -2.67 -16.46
N PHE A 52 4.23 -2.72 -15.14
CA PHE A 52 5.51 -3.04 -14.54
C PHE A 52 6.01 -4.40 -15.02
N LYS A 53 5.13 -5.38 -15.02
CA LYS A 53 5.50 -6.73 -15.46
C LYS A 53 5.91 -6.73 -16.94
N ALA A 54 5.14 -6.04 -17.78
CA ALA A 54 5.43 -5.99 -19.20
C ALA A 54 6.79 -5.33 -19.47
N ILE A 55 7.10 -4.27 -18.73
CA ILE A 55 8.39 -3.59 -18.89
C ILE A 55 9.51 -4.52 -18.45
N ARG A 56 9.34 -5.21 -17.34
CA ARG A 56 10.34 -6.16 -16.88
C ARG A 56 10.60 -7.24 -17.92
N GLU A 57 9.54 -7.84 -18.43
CA GLU A 57 9.67 -8.91 -19.41
C GLU A 57 10.25 -8.39 -20.71
N GLY A 58 9.86 -7.19 -21.10
CA GLY A 58 10.41 -6.57 -22.31
C GLY A 58 11.89 -6.30 -22.21
N GLN A 59 12.40 -6.10 -21.02
CA GLN A 59 13.82 -5.90 -20.79
C GLN A 59 14.57 -7.20 -20.55
N GLY A 60 13.86 -8.31 -20.50
CA GLY A 60 14.48 -9.61 -20.25
C GLY A 60 14.97 -9.80 -18.82
N LEU A 61 14.38 -9.08 -17.88
CA LEU A 61 14.80 -9.16 -16.48
C LEU A 61 13.98 -10.20 -15.76
N THR A 62 14.65 -10.97 -14.88
CA THR A 62 13.95 -11.93 -14.04
C THR A 62 13.41 -11.23 -12.81
N LEU A 63 12.45 -11.88 -12.14
CA LEU A 63 11.96 -11.36 -10.87
C LEU A 63 13.07 -11.20 -9.86
N ALA A 64 14.00 -12.17 -9.84
CA ALA A 64 15.10 -12.10 -8.88
C ALA A 64 15.98 -10.90 -9.13
N GLU A 65 16.23 -10.58 -10.40
CA GLU A 65 17.06 -9.43 -10.72
C GLU A 65 16.41 -8.12 -10.28
N VAL A 66 15.13 -7.97 -10.55
CA VAL A 66 14.43 -6.76 -10.17
C VAL A 66 14.31 -6.67 -8.65
N ALA A 67 14.01 -7.79 -8.00
CA ALA A 67 13.90 -7.80 -6.54
C ALA A 67 15.22 -7.39 -5.90
N THR A 68 16.33 -7.88 -6.44
CA THR A 68 17.65 -7.50 -5.93
C THR A 68 17.87 -6.00 -6.05
N ARG A 69 17.49 -5.42 -7.18
CA ARG A 69 17.63 -3.99 -7.39
C ARG A 69 16.74 -3.19 -6.45
N MET A 70 15.59 -3.75 -6.11
CA MET A 70 14.68 -3.09 -5.17
C MET A 70 15.07 -3.31 -3.71
N GLY A 71 15.93 -4.28 -3.45
CA GLY A 71 16.28 -4.63 -2.09
C GLY A 71 15.22 -5.42 -1.37
N ILE A 72 14.44 -6.22 -2.10
CA ILE A 72 13.40 -7.05 -1.51
C ILE A 72 13.58 -8.49 -1.98
N ASP A 73 12.84 -9.39 -1.33
CA ASP A 73 12.91 -10.81 -1.69
C ASP A 73 12.11 -11.07 -2.97
N PRO A 74 12.57 -12.01 -3.81
CA PRO A 74 11.81 -12.34 -5.01
C PRO A 74 10.36 -12.77 -4.74
N PRO A 75 10.04 -13.55 -3.70
CA PRO A 75 8.62 -13.81 -3.42
C PRO A 75 7.80 -12.57 -3.14
N ALA A 76 8.41 -11.57 -2.50
CA ALA A 76 7.71 -10.32 -2.23
C ALA A 76 7.37 -9.60 -3.53
N LEU A 77 8.31 -9.58 -4.47
CA LEU A 77 8.05 -8.96 -5.76
C LEU A 77 7.01 -9.73 -6.55
N CYS A 78 7.04 -11.05 -6.45
CA CYS A 78 6.05 -11.87 -7.11
C CYS A 78 4.65 -11.54 -6.61
N ARG A 79 4.50 -11.35 -5.32
CA ARG A 79 3.20 -10.96 -4.75
C ARG A 79 2.76 -9.58 -5.25
N LEU A 80 3.71 -8.67 -5.42
CA LEU A 80 3.39 -7.36 -5.98
C LEU A 80 2.91 -7.48 -7.43
N GLU A 81 3.64 -8.24 -8.24
CA GLU A 81 3.30 -8.37 -9.65
C GLU A 81 1.97 -9.08 -9.88
N THR A 82 1.64 -10.03 -9.03
CA THR A 82 0.42 -10.81 -9.22
C THR A 82 -0.81 -10.16 -8.60
N GLY A 83 -0.64 -9.00 -7.98
CA GLY A 83 -1.76 -8.29 -7.39
C GLY A 83 -2.20 -8.80 -6.04
N LYS A 84 -1.41 -9.64 -5.40
CA LYS A 84 -1.75 -10.11 -4.05
C LYS A 84 -1.57 -9.03 -3.01
N VAL A 85 -0.77 -8.01 -3.31
CA VAL A 85 -0.67 -6.81 -2.49
C VAL A 85 -1.45 -5.74 -3.21
N LEU A 86 -2.58 -5.35 -2.66
CA LEU A 86 -3.50 -4.46 -3.35
C LEU A 86 -3.25 -2.99 -3.09
N ASN A 87 -2.41 -2.68 -2.11
CA ASN A 87 -2.14 -1.28 -1.80
C ASN A 87 -0.66 -1.06 -1.56
N PRO A 88 0.16 -1.24 -2.61
CA PRO A 88 1.58 -0.94 -2.48
C PRO A 88 1.75 0.55 -2.20
N THR A 89 2.79 0.88 -1.46
CA THR A 89 3.05 2.28 -1.18
C THR A 89 3.64 2.95 -2.40
N LEU A 90 3.51 4.26 -2.45
CA LEU A 90 4.09 5.02 -3.53
C LEU A 90 5.61 4.86 -3.54
N ALA A 91 6.23 4.78 -2.38
CA ALA A 91 7.67 4.57 -2.28
C ALA A 91 8.07 3.24 -2.92
N THR A 92 7.27 2.19 -2.71
CA THR A 92 7.52 0.89 -3.32
C THR A 92 7.41 0.98 -4.83
N LEU A 93 6.39 1.68 -5.32
CA LEU A 93 6.22 1.83 -6.76
C LEU A 93 7.37 2.62 -7.39
N HIS A 94 7.86 3.64 -6.72
CA HIS A 94 9.01 4.40 -7.20
C HIS A 94 10.26 3.54 -7.26
N LYS A 95 10.51 2.75 -6.22
CA LYS A 95 11.63 1.83 -6.21
C LYS A 95 11.56 0.84 -7.35
N TRP A 96 10.37 0.34 -7.58
CA TRP A 96 10.14 -0.65 -8.64
C TRP A 96 10.44 -0.02 -10.01
N ALA A 97 9.94 1.18 -10.24
CA ALA A 97 10.19 1.87 -11.49
C ALA A 97 11.68 2.12 -11.69
N GLU A 98 12.37 2.55 -10.64
CA GLU A 98 13.80 2.78 -10.73
C GLU A 98 14.56 1.51 -11.04
N ALA A 99 14.13 0.39 -10.45
CA ALA A 99 14.78 -0.89 -10.71
C ALA A 99 14.65 -1.29 -12.18
N LEU A 100 13.63 -0.80 -12.85
CA LEU A 100 13.41 -1.05 -14.27
C LEU A 100 14.02 0.04 -15.14
N GLY A 101 14.72 0.99 -14.55
CA GLY A 101 15.28 2.09 -15.29
C GLY A 101 14.25 3.06 -15.81
N ARG A 102 13.10 3.11 -15.19
CA ARG A 102 12.00 3.97 -15.58
C ARG A 102 11.68 4.97 -14.50
N LYS A 103 10.95 5.99 -14.86
CA LYS A 103 10.51 7.01 -13.94
C LYS A 103 9.02 6.89 -13.75
N LEU A 104 8.58 6.85 -12.49
CA LEU A 104 7.16 6.83 -12.18
C LEU A 104 6.69 8.26 -12.04
N GLU A 105 5.71 8.64 -12.85
CA GLU A 105 5.10 9.95 -12.75
C GLU A 105 3.67 9.79 -12.28
N VAL A 106 3.31 10.56 -11.27
CA VAL A 106 1.97 10.52 -10.70
C VAL A 106 1.33 11.87 -10.94
N ASP A 107 0.14 11.84 -11.50
CA ASP A 107 -0.56 13.05 -11.85
C ASP A 107 -2.01 12.95 -11.43
N LEU A 108 -2.54 14.07 -10.95
CA LEU A 108 -3.94 14.13 -10.54
C LEU A 108 -4.68 14.96 -11.57
N SER A 109 -5.61 14.35 -12.24
CA SER A 109 -6.43 15.06 -13.24
C SER A 109 -7.77 15.48 -12.68
#